data_f0057fdb4d8593ecb585d3eec0d410aa
#
_entry.id   f0057fdb4d8593ecb585d3eec0d410aa
#
_cell.length_a   1.000
_cell.length_b   1.000
_cell.length_c   1.000
_cell.angle_alpha   90.00
_cell.angle_beta   90.00
_cell.angle_gamma   90.00
#
_symmetry.space_group_name_H-M   'P 1'
#
loop_
_entity.id
_entity.type
_entity.pdbx_description
1 polymer ?
#
loop_
_entity_poly.entity_id
_entity_poly.type
_entity_poly.pdbx_seq_one_letter_code
_entity_poly.pdbx_strand_id
1 'polypeptide(L)'
;MTLRFNEDGTFRVLQMADIQDKPEVNRDTIRLIEAAIREAKPDLVVLTGDQIRGYDPAYIDTFLRRRGEKPGARVRLITEIEARIYGVKRRYPEAAELAERMADRLEDRGHTAPAVLTNAEPPSIDELMAESADKVRRTIQAFLQPVVDAGVPFAVTYGNHDFQCGILPDEQDDMYRELPGCMNPVASSAQPTADAADVADSRDQDGMASPTTDRPSMPSPAESLGFEPGTFALPIESADGSGRIAMAVMMVNSGDYAGKPEENDAEYPAYIANSRGLDLADSDGYGTPSPEAIAWLGGVQHELGARNGDGQPVPAIAFQHIPPQEFYDCLTEVPAWTPNAVEGARTHAGHCYVLNDAVCRPGSRLGEAIGCADENVGQVEAMRQAGGYFALFCGHDHKNAFVGHVHGMDLGYAPTCGFECYGPKSRLRGVRLFEFHESDPAAYETRMLTWGDLIGRYSRNELRVFFEDHCITDAIGLRNELRRPSVLATLAGLGAAALVGVAAMITRLFKR
;
A
#
# COMPACT_ATOMS: atom_id res chain seq x y z
N MET A 1 -18.41 -7.49 15.80
CA MET A 1 -18.48 -8.88 15.26
C MET A 1 -17.30 -9.63 15.82
N THR A 2 -17.44 -10.88 16.25
CA THR A 2 -16.34 -11.70 16.78
C THR A 2 -15.88 -12.68 15.70
N LEU A 3 -14.57 -12.68 15.41
CA LEU A 3 -13.96 -13.66 14.50
C LEU A 3 -13.70 -14.95 15.28
N ARG A 4 -13.95 -16.09 14.64
CA ARG A 4 -13.80 -17.42 15.25
C ARG A 4 -13.50 -18.45 14.19
N PHE A 5 -12.69 -19.46 14.53
CA PHE A 5 -12.52 -20.64 13.70
C PHE A 5 -13.88 -21.33 13.45
N ASN A 6 -14.08 -21.86 12.25
CA ASN A 6 -15.25 -22.62 11.88
C ASN A 6 -15.31 -23.93 12.70
N GLU A 7 -16.47 -24.58 12.74
CA GLU A 7 -16.65 -25.85 13.46
C GLU A 7 -15.70 -26.98 12.99
N ASP A 8 -15.23 -26.90 11.74
CA ASP A 8 -14.24 -27.81 11.17
C ASP A 8 -12.79 -27.43 11.51
N GLY A 9 -12.58 -26.38 12.32
CA GLY A 9 -11.27 -25.90 12.72
C GLY A 9 -10.55 -25.10 11.63
N THR A 10 -11.22 -24.67 10.57
CA THR A 10 -10.62 -23.84 9.50
C THR A 10 -10.94 -22.36 9.69
N PHE A 11 -10.07 -21.49 9.19
CA PHE A 11 -10.31 -20.04 9.04
C PHE A 11 -9.60 -19.52 7.79
N ARG A 12 -10.32 -18.80 6.93
CA ARG A 12 -9.80 -18.32 5.65
C ARG A 12 -9.68 -16.82 5.62
N VAL A 13 -8.49 -16.34 5.25
CA VAL A 13 -8.23 -14.91 5.03
C VAL A 13 -7.92 -14.67 3.56
N LEU A 14 -8.53 -13.65 2.97
CA LEU A 14 -8.28 -13.21 1.61
C LEU A 14 -7.59 -11.86 1.63
N GLN A 15 -6.32 -11.80 1.22
CA GLN A 15 -5.55 -10.56 1.10
C GLN A 15 -5.77 -9.95 -0.27
N MET A 16 -6.17 -8.69 -0.28
CA MET A 16 -6.25 -7.81 -1.44
C MET A 16 -5.22 -6.69 -1.27
N ALA A 17 -4.38 -6.47 -2.28
CA ALA A 17 -3.35 -5.46 -2.27
C ALA A 17 -3.47 -4.58 -3.52
N ASP A 18 -3.09 -3.33 -3.39
CA ASP A 18 -2.87 -2.42 -4.52
C ASP A 18 -4.06 -2.42 -5.51
N ILE A 19 -5.25 -2.17 -4.99
CA ILE A 19 -6.45 -1.95 -5.79
C ILE A 19 -6.23 -0.72 -6.67
N GLN A 20 -5.65 0.34 -6.11
CA GLN A 20 -5.25 1.59 -6.74
C GLN A 20 -6.25 2.06 -7.81
N ASP A 21 -7.51 2.06 -7.46
CA ASP A 21 -8.55 2.43 -8.40
C ASP A 21 -8.93 3.92 -8.26
N LYS A 22 -9.54 4.46 -9.30
CA LYS A 22 -9.97 5.85 -9.42
C LYS A 22 -11.46 5.99 -9.08
N PRO A 23 -12.02 7.20 -9.07
CA PRO A 23 -13.44 7.39 -8.71
C PRO A 23 -14.44 6.53 -9.49
N GLU A 24 -14.15 6.20 -10.75
CA GLU A 24 -14.89 5.20 -11.51
C GLU A 24 -14.12 3.88 -11.53
N VAL A 25 -14.39 3.03 -10.52
CA VAL A 25 -13.70 1.75 -10.33
C VAL A 25 -13.77 0.87 -11.57
N ASN A 26 -12.65 0.28 -11.94
CA ASN A 26 -12.54 -0.58 -13.10
C ASN A 26 -13.40 -1.84 -12.92
N ARG A 27 -14.20 -2.15 -13.92
CA ARG A 27 -15.09 -3.32 -13.88
C ARG A 27 -14.34 -4.64 -13.79
N ASP A 28 -13.10 -4.71 -14.28
CA ASP A 28 -12.30 -5.93 -14.17
C ASP A 28 -11.75 -6.10 -12.75
N THR A 29 -11.45 -5.01 -12.01
CA THR A 29 -11.17 -5.05 -10.57
C THR A 29 -12.35 -5.65 -9.81
N ILE A 30 -13.55 -5.11 -10.00
CA ILE A 30 -14.77 -5.62 -9.33
C ILE A 30 -15.00 -7.10 -9.66
N ARG A 31 -14.89 -7.50 -10.92
CA ARG A 31 -15.08 -8.89 -11.35
C ARG A 31 -14.07 -9.85 -10.72
N LEU A 32 -12.81 -9.41 -10.56
CA LEU A 32 -11.79 -10.23 -9.89
C LEU A 32 -12.15 -10.43 -8.42
N ILE A 33 -12.54 -9.36 -7.72
CA ILE A 33 -12.96 -9.42 -6.32
C ILE A 33 -14.17 -10.35 -6.16
N GLU A 34 -15.22 -10.19 -6.97
CA GLU A 34 -16.41 -11.06 -6.95
C GLU A 34 -16.06 -12.54 -7.17
N ALA A 35 -15.20 -12.82 -8.16
CA ALA A 35 -14.79 -14.18 -8.47
C ALA A 35 -13.94 -14.79 -7.35
N ALA A 36 -13.04 -14.00 -6.76
CA ALA A 36 -12.18 -14.44 -5.67
C ALA A 36 -12.97 -14.74 -4.39
N ILE A 37 -13.92 -13.88 -4.00
CA ILE A 37 -14.78 -14.11 -2.83
C ILE A 37 -15.62 -15.41 -3.02
N ARG A 38 -16.20 -15.59 -4.19
CA ARG A 38 -16.99 -16.80 -4.50
C ARG A 38 -16.16 -18.08 -4.45
N GLU A 39 -14.91 -18.04 -4.93
CA GLU A 39 -13.99 -19.18 -4.91
C GLU A 39 -13.43 -19.43 -3.51
N ALA A 40 -12.93 -18.38 -2.85
CA ALA A 40 -12.26 -18.49 -1.56
C ALA A 40 -13.24 -18.78 -0.40
N LYS A 41 -14.44 -18.18 -0.45
CA LYS A 41 -15.38 -18.14 0.68
C LYS A 41 -14.66 -17.74 1.97
N PRO A 42 -14.05 -16.55 2.01
CA PRO A 42 -13.21 -16.14 3.12
C PRO A 42 -14.06 -15.83 4.36
N ASP A 43 -13.47 -16.03 5.53
CA ASP A 43 -14.01 -15.62 6.83
C ASP A 43 -13.61 -14.18 7.17
N LEU A 44 -12.54 -13.68 6.52
CA LEU A 44 -12.04 -12.30 6.65
C LEU A 44 -11.38 -11.85 5.34
N VAL A 45 -11.62 -10.63 4.93
CA VAL A 45 -10.86 -9.93 3.89
C VAL A 45 -9.92 -8.93 4.53
N VAL A 46 -8.65 -8.90 4.14
CA VAL A 46 -7.67 -7.89 4.55
C VAL A 46 -7.20 -7.08 3.34
N LEU A 47 -7.22 -5.76 3.47
CA LEU A 47 -6.74 -4.83 2.46
C LEU A 47 -5.40 -4.26 2.93
N THR A 48 -4.36 -4.49 2.13
CA THR A 48 -2.98 -4.21 2.53
C THR A 48 -2.39 -2.99 1.83
N GLY A 49 -3.13 -1.89 1.83
CA GLY A 49 -2.66 -0.60 1.35
C GLY A 49 -2.89 -0.37 -0.14
N ASP A 50 -2.75 0.90 -0.52
CA ASP A 50 -2.93 1.41 -1.87
C ASP A 50 -4.27 1.02 -2.49
N GLN A 51 -5.35 1.25 -1.74
CA GLN A 51 -6.71 1.04 -2.22
C GLN A 51 -7.13 2.15 -3.18
N ILE A 52 -6.71 3.39 -2.88
CA ILE A 52 -7.03 4.58 -3.66
C ILE A 52 -5.85 4.96 -4.54
N ARG A 53 -6.11 5.23 -5.81
CA ARG A 53 -5.14 5.85 -6.70
C ARG A 53 -5.00 7.34 -6.36
N GLY A 54 -4.38 7.64 -5.21
CA GLY A 54 -4.35 8.98 -4.64
C GLY A 54 -3.71 10.03 -5.55
N TYR A 55 -2.73 9.64 -6.36
CA TYR A 55 -2.10 10.49 -7.38
C TYR A 55 -2.96 10.70 -8.65
N ASP A 56 -4.21 10.21 -8.69
CA ASP A 56 -5.10 10.43 -9.83
C ASP A 56 -5.40 11.92 -9.99
N PRO A 57 -5.42 12.43 -11.23
CA PRO A 57 -5.74 13.83 -11.52
C PRO A 57 -7.04 14.34 -10.87
N ALA A 58 -7.96 13.44 -10.53
CA ALA A 58 -9.22 13.78 -9.86
C ALA A 58 -9.04 14.30 -8.42
N TYR A 59 -7.89 14.03 -7.78
CA TYR A 59 -7.59 14.38 -6.38
C TYR A 59 -6.49 15.42 -6.23
N ILE A 60 -5.70 15.66 -7.28
CA ILE A 60 -4.44 16.38 -7.17
C ILE A 60 -4.59 17.81 -6.60
N ASP A 61 -5.65 18.50 -6.93
CA ASP A 61 -5.85 19.86 -6.41
C ASP A 61 -6.13 19.85 -4.91
N THR A 62 -6.82 18.85 -4.38
CA THR A 62 -7.07 18.69 -2.94
C THR A 62 -5.77 18.40 -2.21
N PHE A 63 -4.99 17.44 -2.71
CA PHE A 63 -3.69 17.10 -2.13
C PHE A 63 -2.74 18.31 -2.09
N LEU A 64 -2.56 19.00 -3.22
CA LEU A 64 -1.70 20.15 -3.30
C LEU A 64 -2.13 21.27 -2.35
N ARG A 65 -3.42 21.56 -2.28
CA ARG A 65 -3.97 22.60 -1.42
C ARG A 65 -3.81 22.26 0.06
N ARG A 66 -4.03 21.00 0.44
CA ARG A 66 -3.91 20.54 1.82
C ARG A 66 -2.47 20.62 2.32
N ARG A 67 -1.49 20.36 1.48
CA ARG A 67 -0.07 20.53 1.81
C ARG A 67 0.45 21.98 1.71
N GLY A 68 -0.45 22.97 1.58
CA GLY A 68 -0.10 24.40 1.59
C GLY A 68 0.31 24.97 0.24
N GLU A 69 0.20 24.23 -0.85
CA GLU A 69 0.52 24.74 -2.18
C GLU A 69 -0.53 25.75 -2.67
N LYS A 70 -0.08 26.66 -3.53
CA LYS A 70 -0.98 27.66 -4.15
C LYS A 70 -1.94 26.99 -5.15
N PRO A 71 -3.13 27.58 -5.37
CA PRO A 71 -4.02 27.13 -6.44
C PRO A 71 -3.27 27.08 -7.78
N GLY A 72 -3.47 25.98 -8.53
CA GLY A 72 -2.82 25.82 -9.84
C GLY A 72 -1.34 25.44 -9.78
N ALA A 73 -0.81 25.07 -8.62
CA ALA A 73 0.57 24.62 -8.48
C ALA A 73 0.88 23.48 -9.49
N ARG A 74 2.11 23.49 -9.99
CA ARG A 74 2.54 22.52 -10.99
C ARG A 74 2.59 21.12 -10.42
N VAL A 75 2.15 20.18 -11.23
CA VAL A 75 2.32 18.76 -11.00
C VAL A 75 3.30 18.18 -12.00
N ARG A 76 3.67 16.93 -11.84
CA ARG A 76 4.52 16.24 -12.79
C ARG A 76 3.88 16.16 -14.15
N LEU A 77 4.72 16.23 -15.17
CA LEU A 77 4.30 16.11 -16.58
C LEU A 77 3.49 14.84 -16.84
N ILE A 78 3.84 13.73 -16.16
CA ILE A 78 3.12 12.46 -16.32
C ILE A 78 1.66 12.58 -15.83
N THR A 79 1.44 13.21 -14.68
CA THR A 79 0.08 13.46 -14.12
C THR A 79 -0.75 14.33 -15.07
N GLU A 80 -0.15 15.35 -15.69
CA GLU A 80 -0.83 16.17 -16.68
C GLU A 80 -1.17 15.42 -17.96
N ILE A 81 -0.27 14.56 -18.42
CA ILE A 81 -0.50 13.70 -19.59
C ILE A 81 -1.66 12.74 -19.29
N GLU A 82 -1.67 12.12 -18.12
CA GLU A 82 -2.76 11.25 -17.68
C GLU A 82 -4.09 11.99 -17.60
N ALA A 83 -4.12 13.19 -17.02
CA ALA A 83 -5.33 14.01 -16.98
C ALA A 83 -5.91 14.26 -18.38
N ARG A 84 -5.03 14.53 -19.36
CA ARG A 84 -5.45 14.74 -20.76
C ARG A 84 -5.96 13.45 -21.40
N ILE A 85 -5.27 12.32 -21.18
CA ILE A 85 -5.65 11.02 -21.74
C ILE A 85 -7.01 10.57 -21.20
N TYR A 86 -7.23 10.72 -19.89
CA TYR A 86 -8.47 10.29 -19.24
C TYR A 86 -9.59 11.34 -19.27
N GLY A 87 -9.32 12.50 -19.86
CA GLY A 87 -10.33 13.58 -19.95
C GLY A 87 -10.65 14.22 -18.59
N VAL A 88 -9.84 13.98 -17.57
CA VAL A 88 -9.99 14.60 -16.26
C VAL A 88 -9.49 16.03 -16.32
N LYS A 89 -10.31 16.97 -15.85
CA LYS A 89 -9.92 18.38 -15.75
C LYS A 89 -9.67 18.70 -14.29
N ARG A 90 -8.53 19.29 -14.01
CA ARG A 90 -8.29 19.91 -12.70
C ARG A 90 -9.30 21.05 -12.52
N ARG A 91 -9.77 21.22 -11.29
CA ARG A 91 -10.75 22.26 -10.98
C ARG A 91 -10.15 23.66 -11.11
N TYR A 92 -8.86 23.79 -10.76
CA TYR A 92 -8.10 25.03 -10.94
C TYR A 92 -6.82 24.75 -11.74
N PRO A 93 -6.90 24.72 -13.07
CA PRO A 93 -5.79 24.32 -13.92
C PRO A 93 -4.67 25.35 -13.94
N GLU A 94 -3.43 24.93 -14.26
CA GLU A 94 -2.27 25.80 -14.49
C GLU A 94 -2.52 26.96 -15.46
N ALA A 95 -3.47 26.78 -16.38
CA ALA A 95 -3.89 27.86 -17.27
C ALA A 95 -4.45 29.08 -16.52
N ALA A 96 -5.07 28.88 -15.36
CA ALA A 96 -5.56 29.99 -14.54
C ALA A 96 -4.40 30.73 -13.86
N GLU A 97 -3.39 30.01 -13.33
CA GLU A 97 -2.18 30.65 -12.79
C GLU A 97 -1.39 31.39 -13.87
N LEU A 98 -1.29 30.80 -15.08
CA LEU A 98 -0.66 31.48 -16.20
C LEU A 98 -1.44 32.77 -16.58
N ALA A 99 -2.77 32.71 -16.54
CA ALA A 99 -3.65 33.84 -16.80
C ALA A 99 -3.45 34.96 -15.75
N GLU A 100 -3.36 34.58 -14.44
CA GLU A 100 -3.06 35.54 -13.36
C GLU A 100 -1.67 36.16 -13.55
N ARG A 101 -0.64 35.38 -13.81
CA ARG A 101 0.71 35.91 -14.08
C ARG A 101 0.77 36.80 -15.30
N MET A 102 -0.06 36.53 -16.31
CA MET A 102 -0.18 37.41 -17.48
C MET A 102 -0.94 38.67 -17.12
N ALA A 103 -1.97 38.60 -16.28
CA ALA A 103 -2.70 39.75 -15.78
C ALA A 103 -1.79 40.67 -14.97
N ASP A 104 -1.05 40.12 -14.00
CA ASP A 104 -0.06 40.86 -13.19
C ASP A 104 0.98 41.57 -14.07
N ARG A 105 1.52 40.88 -15.09
CA ARG A 105 2.49 41.45 -16.03
C ARG A 105 1.91 42.58 -16.91
N LEU A 106 0.62 42.49 -17.20
CA LEU A 106 -0.07 43.56 -17.96
C LEU A 106 -0.33 44.77 -17.08
N GLU A 107 -0.71 44.53 -15.81
CA GLU A 107 -0.91 45.60 -14.82
C GLU A 107 0.41 46.31 -14.49
N ASP A 108 1.51 45.60 -14.30
CA ASP A 108 2.87 46.15 -14.11
C ASP A 108 3.32 47.03 -15.29
N ARG A 109 2.78 46.81 -16.48
CA ARG A 109 3.02 47.59 -17.69
C ARG A 109 1.99 48.69 -17.93
N GLY A 110 1.07 48.87 -16.95
CA GLY A 110 0.03 49.91 -17.04
C GLY A 110 -1.14 49.56 -17.97
N HIS A 111 -1.31 48.27 -18.27
CA HIS A 111 -2.46 47.76 -19.06
C HIS A 111 -3.46 47.06 -18.14
N THR A 112 -4.75 47.35 -18.34
CA THR A 112 -5.82 46.67 -17.61
C THR A 112 -5.94 45.22 -18.13
N ALA A 113 -5.82 44.26 -17.22
CA ALA A 113 -6.04 42.83 -17.58
C ALA A 113 -7.49 42.60 -18.04
N PRO A 114 -7.73 41.80 -19.09
CA PRO A 114 -9.07 41.45 -19.50
C PRO A 114 -9.83 40.73 -18.36
N ALA A 115 -11.06 41.08 -18.10
CA ALA A 115 -11.89 40.53 -17.04
C ALA A 115 -12.05 38.99 -17.09
N VAL A 116 -11.82 38.38 -18.24
CA VAL A 116 -11.81 36.91 -18.44
C VAL A 116 -10.61 36.24 -17.73
N LEU A 117 -9.52 37.00 -17.44
CA LEU A 117 -8.33 36.48 -16.79
C LEU A 117 -8.40 36.61 -15.25
N THR A 118 -9.29 37.40 -14.71
CA THR A 118 -9.33 37.78 -13.30
C THR A 118 -10.52 37.21 -12.52
N ASN A 119 -11.43 36.46 -13.12
CA ASN A 119 -12.73 36.09 -12.52
C ASN A 119 -12.88 34.62 -12.10
N ALA A 120 -11.83 33.82 -12.12
CA ALA A 120 -11.91 32.45 -11.58
C ALA A 120 -11.35 32.44 -10.16
N GLU A 121 -12.22 32.62 -9.16
CA GLU A 121 -11.82 32.35 -7.78
C GLU A 121 -11.48 30.86 -7.64
N PRO A 122 -10.30 30.54 -7.05
CA PRO A 122 -9.96 29.17 -6.77
C PRO A 122 -10.96 28.58 -5.76
N PRO A 123 -11.28 27.28 -5.86
CA PRO A 123 -12.13 26.63 -4.87
C PRO A 123 -11.48 26.70 -3.49
N SER A 124 -12.30 26.81 -2.45
CA SER A 124 -11.83 26.72 -1.07
C SER A 124 -11.27 25.31 -0.79
N ILE A 125 -10.42 25.18 0.22
CA ILE A 125 -9.92 23.87 0.64
C ILE A 125 -11.03 22.96 1.09
N ASP A 126 -12.04 23.49 1.80
CA ASP A 126 -13.20 22.73 2.28
C ASP A 126 -14.04 22.17 1.12
N GLU A 127 -14.22 22.95 0.06
CA GLU A 127 -14.92 22.46 -1.13
C GLU A 127 -14.15 21.34 -1.85
N LEU A 128 -12.83 21.48 -1.96
CA LEU A 128 -11.96 20.44 -2.56
C LEU A 128 -11.95 19.17 -1.71
N MET A 129 -11.84 19.31 -0.38
CA MET A 129 -11.88 18.18 0.54
C MET A 129 -13.24 17.45 0.48
N ALA A 130 -14.35 18.19 0.50
CA ALA A 130 -15.68 17.59 0.40
C ALA A 130 -15.88 16.83 -0.92
N GLU A 131 -15.41 17.39 -2.03
CA GLU A 131 -15.45 16.73 -3.34
C GLU A 131 -14.58 15.47 -3.39
N SER A 132 -13.35 15.52 -2.84
CA SER A 132 -12.47 14.37 -2.79
C SER A 132 -13.00 13.30 -1.84
N ALA A 133 -13.53 13.67 -0.68
CA ALA A 133 -14.16 12.75 0.25
C ALA A 133 -15.33 11.97 -0.40
N ASP A 134 -16.17 12.67 -1.18
CA ASP A 134 -17.26 12.01 -1.92
C ASP A 134 -16.72 11.03 -2.98
N LYS A 135 -15.67 11.41 -3.71
CA LYS A 135 -15.02 10.51 -4.69
C LYS A 135 -14.40 9.30 -4.02
N VAL A 136 -13.63 9.48 -2.93
CA VAL A 136 -13.00 8.40 -2.16
C VAL A 136 -14.06 7.45 -1.62
N ARG A 137 -15.11 7.99 -0.98
CA ARG A 137 -16.23 7.18 -0.44
C ARG A 137 -16.88 6.33 -1.54
N ARG A 138 -17.15 6.90 -2.72
CA ARG A 138 -17.70 6.13 -3.84
C ARG A 138 -16.74 5.06 -4.35
N THR A 139 -15.46 5.33 -4.41
CA THR A 139 -14.44 4.36 -4.81
C THR A 139 -14.41 3.19 -3.83
N ILE A 140 -14.34 3.46 -2.51
CA ILE A 140 -14.37 2.47 -1.44
C ILE A 140 -15.65 1.61 -1.54
N GLN A 141 -16.81 2.24 -1.64
CA GLN A 141 -18.09 1.55 -1.77
C GLN A 141 -18.12 0.63 -2.98
N ALA A 142 -17.61 1.09 -4.13
CA ALA A 142 -17.67 0.35 -5.37
C ALA A 142 -16.81 -0.93 -5.36
N PHE A 143 -15.57 -0.87 -4.88
CA PHE A 143 -14.73 -2.06 -4.86
C PHE A 143 -15.04 -3.01 -3.68
N LEU A 144 -15.58 -2.49 -2.56
CA LEU A 144 -16.00 -3.30 -1.43
C LEU A 144 -17.42 -3.86 -1.56
N GLN A 145 -18.23 -3.39 -2.50
CA GLN A 145 -19.60 -3.89 -2.66
C GLN A 145 -19.67 -5.43 -2.72
N PRO A 146 -18.80 -6.14 -3.46
CA PRO A 146 -18.81 -7.60 -3.46
C PRO A 146 -18.53 -8.25 -2.10
N VAL A 147 -17.68 -7.62 -1.27
CA VAL A 147 -17.35 -8.08 0.09
C VAL A 147 -18.56 -7.90 1.00
N VAL A 148 -19.18 -6.71 0.94
CA VAL A 148 -20.39 -6.36 1.71
C VAL A 148 -21.57 -7.25 1.32
N ASP A 149 -21.79 -7.46 0.03
CA ASP A 149 -22.87 -8.33 -0.47
C ASP A 149 -22.71 -9.79 -0.06
N ALA A 150 -21.46 -10.24 0.10
CA ALA A 150 -21.16 -11.58 0.61
C ALA A 150 -21.27 -11.68 2.15
N GLY A 151 -21.43 -10.55 2.85
CA GLY A 151 -21.49 -10.49 4.31
C GLY A 151 -20.17 -10.84 4.99
N VAL A 152 -19.04 -10.70 4.29
CA VAL A 152 -17.71 -11.04 4.82
C VAL A 152 -17.14 -9.84 5.58
N PRO A 153 -16.65 -10.01 6.82
CA PRO A 153 -15.94 -8.94 7.52
C PRO A 153 -14.63 -8.57 6.80
N PHE A 154 -14.22 -7.31 6.91
CA PHE A 154 -12.99 -6.84 6.31
C PHE A 154 -12.22 -5.88 7.22
N ALA A 155 -10.90 -5.83 7.04
CA ALA A 155 -9.96 -4.98 7.75
C ALA A 155 -9.05 -4.25 6.75
N VAL A 156 -8.65 -3.02 7.08
CA VAL A 156 -7.89 -2.15 6.17
C VAL A 156 -6.66 -1.61 6.86
N THR A 157 -5.49 -1.69 6.19
CA THR A 157 -4.33 -0.84 6.47
C THR A 157 -4.01 0.00 5.24
N TYR A 158 -3.08 0.94 5.36
CA TYR A 158 -2.83 1.97 4.36
C TYR A 158 -1.48 1.79 3.68
N GLY A 159 -1.40 2.27 2.43
CA GLY A 159 -0.18 2.36 1.64
C GLY A 159 0.21 3.81 1.36
N ASN A 160 1.32 3.96 0.64
CA ASN A 160 1.91 5.26 0.37
C ASN A 160 1.10 6.14 -0.60
N HIS A 161 0.13 5.59 -1.31
CA HIS A 161 -0.73 6.36 -2.21
C HIS A 161 -2.10 6.71 -1.61
N ASP A 162 -2.54 6.07 -0.54
CA ASP A 162 -3.90 6.26 -0.02
C ASP A 162 -4.17 7.69 0.47
N PHE A 163 -3.19 8.34 1.11
CA PHE A 163 -3.36 9.71 1.62
C PHE A 163 -3.26 10.79 0.53
N GLN A 164 -2.68 10.48 -0.64
CA GLN A 164 -2.44 11.44 -1.72
C GLN A 164 -3.73 11.94 -2.40
N CYS A 165 -4.87 11.33 -2.12
CA CYS A 165 -6.17 11.87 -2.49
C CYS A 165 -6.55 13.13 -1.68
N GLY A 166 -5.74 13.52 -0.69
CA GLY A 166 -5.99 14.64 0.22
C GLY A 166 -6.94 14.31 1.37
N ILE A 167 -7.37 13.04 1.49
CA ILE A 167 -8.15 12.50 2.61
C ILE A 167 -7.23 11.56 3.38
N LEU A 168 -7.00 11.84 4.66
CA LEU A 168 -6.03 11.12 5.47
C LEU A 168 -6.55 9.75 5.92
N PRO A 169 -5.69 8.81 6.34
CA PRO A 169 -6.08 7.48 6.76
C PRO A 169 -7.13 7.43 7.88
N ASP A 170 -7.08 8.32 8.86
CA ASP A 170 -8.08 8.43 9.93
C ASP A 170 -9.45 8.87 9.39
N GLU A 171 -9.46 9.82 8.44
CA GLU A 171 -10.67 10.26 7.76
C GLU A 171 -11.23 9.15 6.85
N GLN A 172 -10.36 8.35 6.22
CA GLN A 172 -10.75 7.19 5.42
C GLN A 172 -11.28 6.06 6.31
N ASP A 173 -10.71 5.83 7.49
CA ASP A 173 -11.22 4.87 8.47
C ASP A 173 -12.69 5.13 8.81
N ASP A 174 -13.09 6.41 8.97
CA ASP A 174 -14.49 6.77 9.17
C ASP A 174 -15.38 6.32 7.99
N MET A 175 -14.88 6.48 6.75
CA MET A 175 -15.62 6.05 5.56
C MET A 175 -15.72 4.52 5.47
N TYR A 176 -14.66 3.78 5.81
CA TYR A 176 -14.70 2.31 5.84
C TYR A 176 -15.66 1.81 6.91
N ARG A 177 -15.72 2.45 8.09
CA ARG A 177 -16.65 2.10 9.18
C ARG A 177 -18.13 2.36 8.85
N GLU A 178 -18.43 3.19 7.84
CA GLU A 178 -19.79 3.34 7.31
C GLU A 178 -20.31 2.03 6.66
N LEU A 179 -19.40 1.13 6.24
CA LEU A 179 -19.75 -0.10 5.54
C LEU A 179 -19.94 -1.27 6.53
N PRO A 180 -20.97 -2.12 6.33
CA PRO A 180 -21.17 -3.32 7.12
C PRO A 180 -19.96 -4.25 7.04
N GLY A 181 -19.52 -4.76 8.19
CA GLY A 181 -18.42 -5.74 8.26
C GLY A 181 -17.03 -5.12 8.43
N CYS A 182 -16.88 -3.79 8.45
CA CYS A 182 -15.61 -3.16 8.76
C CYS A 182 -15.15 -3.53 10.17
N MET A 183 -13.89 -3.96 10.30
CA MET A 183 -13.27 -4.38 11.55
C MET A 183 -12.28 -3.37 12.12
N ASN A 184 -12.01 -2.27 11.38
CA ASN A 184 -11.11 -1.22 11.87
C ASN A 184 -11.68 -0.61 13.16
N PRO A 185 -10.89 -0.56 14.26
CA PRO A 185 -11.34 0.02 15.51
C PRO A 185 -11.57 1.53 15.36
N VAL A 186 -12.40 2.09 16.21
CA VAL A 186 -12.43 3.55 16.38
C VAL A 186 -11.11 3.96 17.00
N ALA A 187 -10.39 4.90 16.37
CA ALA A 187 -9.13 5.39 16.93
C ALA A 187 -9.35 5.88 18.37
N SER A 188 -8.54 5.38 19.29
CA SER A 188 -8.52 5.91 20.65
C SER A 188 -8.03 7.35 20.58
N SER A 189 -8.78 8.31 21.13
CA SER A 189 -8.40 9.72 21.18
C SER A 189 -7.26 10.02 22.19
N ALA A 190 -6.50 9.02 22.58
CA ALA A 190 -5.29 9.17 23.36
C ALA A 190 -4.14 9.61 22.43
N GLN A 191 -4.09 10.91 22.13
CA GLN A 191 -2.82 11.52 21.70
C GLN A 191 -1.76 11.21 22.78
N PRO A 192 -0.56 10.78 22.43
CA PRO A 192 0.55 10.80 23.36
C PRO A 192 0.76 12.27 23.74
N THR A 193 0.43 12.61 25.00
CA THR A 193 0.76 13.91 25.54
C THR A 193 2.28 14.07 25.49
N ALA A 194 2.75 15.18 24.93
CA ALA A 194 4.15 15.54 24.78
C ALA A 194 4.95 15.68 26.11
N ASP A 195 4.45 15.14 27.20
CA ASP A 195 5.02 15.26 28.55
C ASP A 195 5.94 14.10 28.96
N ALA A 196 6.25 13.17 28.05
CA ALA A 196 7.17 12.05 28.39
C ALA A 196 8.67 12.38 28.16
N ALA A 197 9.02 13.55 27.68
CA ALA A 197 10.40 13.94 27.39
C ALA A 197 11.17 14.63 28.55
N ASP A 198 10.52 14.93 29.68
CA ASP A 198 11.13 15.72 30.79
C ASP A 198 11.46 14.93 32.06
N VAL A 199 11.63 13.62 32.01
CA VAL A 199 12.02 12.79 33.19
C VAL A 199 13.40 12.15 33.04
N ALA A 200 14.34 12.86 32.50
CA ALA A 200 15.74 12.35 32.41
C ALA A 200 16.80 13.32 32.96
N ASP A 201 16.48 14.22 33.87
CA ASP A 201 17.55 14.90 34.64
C ASP A 201 17.04 15.51 35.97
N SER A 202 16.91 14.68 37.01
CA SER A 202 17.04 15.13 38.41
C SER A 202 17.36 13.94 39.32
N ARG A 203 18.62 13.60 39.46
CA ARG A 203 19.13 12.96 40.67
C ARG A 203 19.51 14.09 41.62
N ASP A 204 18.74 14.25 42.73
CA ASP A 204 19.31 14.24 44.08
C ASP A 204 18.27 14.54 45.16
N GLN A 205 18.37 13.76 46.22
CA GLN A 205 18.13 14.04 47.65
C GLN A 205 16.70 13.95 48.25
N ASP A 206 16.59 12.88 49.03
CA ASP A 206 15.90 12.77 50.35
C ASP A 206 14.50 13.34 50.56
N GLY A 207 13.55 12.46 50.81
CA GLY A 207 12.30 12.80 51.50
C GLY A 207 11.19 11.76 51.32
N MET A 208 10.99 10.93 52.35
CA MET A 208 9.83 10.03 52.48
C MET A 208 8.52 10.76 52.24
N ALA A 209 7.75 10.27 51.22
CA ALA A 209 6.31 10.53 51.14
C ALA A 209 5.61 9.26 50.64
N SER A 210 4.51 8.93 51.33
CA SER A 210 3.65 7.77 51.09
C SER A 210 3.11 7.68 49.66
N PRO A 211 2.87 6.49 49.12
CA PRO A 211 2.38 6.32 47.77
C PRO A 211 0.87 6.60 47.71
N THR A 212 0.49 7.70 47.12
CA THR A 212 -0.86 7.86 46.57
C THR A 212 -0.91 7.14 45.24
N THR A 213 -1.64 6.05 45.21
CA THR A 213 -1.89 5.23 44.01
C THR A 213 -2.91 5.94 43.10
N ASP A 214 -2.47 6.90 42.30
CA ASP A 214 -3.13 7.26 41.05
C ASP A 214 -2.40 6.55 39.91
N ARG A 215 -2.74 5.28 39.72
CA ARG A 215 -2.48 4.60 38.44
C ARG A 215 -3.43 5.22 37.41
N PRO A 216 -2.93 5.70 36.27
CA PRO A 216 -3.82 6.03 35.16
C PRO A 216 -4.67 4.80 34.86
N SER A 217 -5.98 5.00 34.71
CA SER A 217 -6.91 3.92 34.37
C SER A 217 -6.46 3.28 33.07
N MET A 218 -6.15 1.98 33.13
CA MET A 218 -5.85 1.20 31.93
C MET A 218 -7.01 1.36 30.93
N PRO A 219 -6.74 1.58 29.63
CA PRO A 219 -7.79 1.62 28.61
C PRO A 219 -8.63 0.33 28.63
N SER A 220 -9.88 0.42 28.20
CA SER A 220 -10.75 -0.76 28.16
C SER A 220 -10.15 -1.85 27.26
N PRO A 221 -10.42 -3.14 27.49
CA PRO A 221 -9.85 -4.24 26.69
C PRO A 221 -10.05 -4.13 25.17
N ALA A 222 -11.08 -3.46 24.70
CA ALA A 222 -11.32 -3.22 23.29
C ALA A 222 -10.39 -2.12 22.69
N GLU A 223 -9.96 -1.17 23.53
CA GLU A 223 -9.10 -0.05 23.11
C GLU A 223 -7.62 -0.43 23.05
N SER A 224 -7.18 -1.47 23.77
CA SER A 224 -5.79 -1.93 23.79
C SER A 224 -5.35 -2.71 22.53
N LEU A 225 -6.27 -3.12 21.67
CA LEU A 225 -5.98 -3.84 20.42
C LEU A 225 -5.83 -2.92 19.20
N GLY A 226 -6.19 -1.66 19.31
CA GLY A 226 -5.95 -0.61 18.32
C GLY A 226 -4.83 0.30 18.76
N PHE A 227 -4.02 0.77 17.81
CA PHE A 227 -2.94 1.71 18.08
C PHE A 227 -3.12 3.01 17.29
N GLU A 228 -3.12 2.93 15.97
CA GLU A 228 -3.30 4.06 15.07
C GLU A 228 -4.12 3.60 13.84
N PRO A 229 -4.60 4.49 12.98
CA PRO A 229 -5.27 4.11 11.75
C PRO A 229 -4.44 3.11 10.93
N GLY A 230 -5.03 1.95 10.66
CA GLY A 230 -4.36 0.85 9.96
C GLY A 230 -3.42 0.00 10.82
N THR A 231 -3.21 0.31 12.13
CA THR A 231 -2.42 -0.53 13.05
C THR A 231 -3.29 -1.03 14.19
N PHE A 232 -3.66 -2.32 14.15
CA PHE A 232 -4.51 -2.97 15.15
C PHE A 232 -4.45 -4.49 15.05
N ALA A 233 -4.92 -5.18 16.10
CA ALA A 233 -5.01 -6.63 16.16
C ALA A 233 -6.47 -7.10 16.11
N LEU A 234 -6.71 -8.17 15.37
CA LEU A 234 -7.97 -8.90 15.30
C LEU A 234 -7.80 -10.29 15.89
N PRO A 235 -8.27 -10.54 17.11
CA PRO A 235 -8.25 -11.87 17.72
C PRO A 235 -9.26 -12.77 17.02
N ILE A 236 -8.84 -14.02 16.80
CA ILE A 236 -9.67 -15.09 16.25
C ILE A 236 -9.83 -16.16 17.33
N GLU A 237 -11.04 -16.34 17.78
CA GLU A 237 -11.38 -17.28 18.86
C GLU A 237 -11.36 -18.73 18.38
N SER A 238 -11.18 -19.65 19.34
CA SER A 238 -11.33 -21.08 19.16
C SER A 238 -12.75 -21.45 18.71
N ALA A 239 -12.87 -22.50 17.90
CA ALA A 239 -14.14 -23.03 17.40
C ALA A 239 -15.07 -23.51 18.54
N ASP A 240 -14.50 -23.95 19.67
CA ASP A 240 -15.23 -24.55 20.81
C ASP A 240 -16.08 -23.56 21.61
N GLY A 241 -16.01 -22.27 21.29
CA GLY A 241 -16.76 -21.21 21.99
C GLY A 241 -16.23 -20.86 23.38
N SER A 242 -15.05 -21.33 23.77
CA SER A 242 -14.42 -21.02 25.06
C SER A 242 -14.05 -19.53 25.21
N GLY A 243 -13.96 -18.79 24.09
CA GLY A 243 -13.45 -17.43 24.05
C GLY A 243 -11.91 -17.35 24.09
N ARG A 244 -11.21 -18.50 24.03
CA ARG A 244 -9.76 -18.53 23.90
C ARG A 244 -9.37 -17.97 22.52
N ILE A 245 -8.37 -17.10 22.48
CA ILE A 245 -7.81 -16.59 21.25
C ILE A 245 -6.83 -17.65 20.72
N ALA A 246 -7.21 -18.28 19.62
CA ALA A 246 -6.40 -19.32 18.97
C ALA A 246 -5.37 -18.74 17.99
N MET A 247 -5.70 -17.61 17.36
CA MET A 247 -4.82 -16.90 16.40
C MET A 247 -5.16 -15.40 16.43
N ALA A 248 -4.24 -14.58 15.92
CA ALA A 248 -4.52 -13.17 15.67
C ALA A 248 -4.07 -12.74 14.27
N VAL A 249 -4.82 -11.82 13.66
CA VAL A 249 -4.43 -11.07 12.47
C VAL A 249 -4.00 -9.68 12.92
N MET A 250 -2.79 -9.27 12.56
CA MET A 250 -2.25 -7.95 12.83
C MET A 250 -2.29 -7.12 11.55
N MET A 251 -2.96 -6.00 11.59
CA MET A 251 -2.87 -4.97 10.55
C MET A 251 -1.81 -3.96 11.00
N VAL A 252 -0.91 -3.56 10.12
CA VAL A 252 0.20 -2.65 10.44
C VAL A 252 0.29 -1.56 9.38
N ASN A 253 0.17 -0.31 9.79
CA ASN A 253 0.45 0.82 8.93
C ASN A 253 1.97 0.97 8.79
N SER A 254 2.48 0.78 7.59
CA SER A 254 3.92 0.84 7.29
C SER A 254 4.39 2.24 6.88
N GLY A 255 3.58 3.26 7.15
CA GLY A 255 3.89 4.62 6.72
C GLY A 255 3.67 4.83 5.23
N ASP A 256 4.15 5.98 4.74
CA ASP A 256 4.04 6.40 3.34
C ASP A 256 5.43 6.53 2.69
N TYR A 257 6.01 7.73 2.73
CA TYR A 257 7.36 8.04 2.26
C TYR A 257 8.18 8.63 3.38
N ALA A 258 9.48 8.32 3.41
CA ALA A 258 10.41 8.96 4.33
C ALA A 258 10.52 10.46 4.02
N GLY A 259 10.46 11.29 5.06
CA GLY A 259 10.61 12.74 4.98
C GLY A 259 11.56 13.27 6.03
N LYS A 260 11.99 14.51 5.86
CA LYS A 260 12.77 15.20 6.89
C LYS A 260 11.84 15.62 8.02
N PRO A 261 12.22 15.42 9.28
CA PRO A 261 11.39 15.81 10.44
C PRO A 261 11.00 17.31 10.43
N GLU A 262 11.85 18.17 9.88
CA GLU A 262 11.62 19.62 9.78
C GLU A 262 10.55 19.99 8.73
N GLU A 263 10.22 19.06 7.85
CA GLU A 263 9.23 19.23 6.78
C GLU A 263 7.84 18.70 7.17
N ASN A 264 7.74 18.00 8.30
CA ASN A 264 6.46 17.56 8.81
C ASN A 264 5.63 18.74 9.29
N ASP A 265 4.48 18.93 8.65
CA ASP A 265 3.51 19.94 9.06
C ASP A 265 2.78 19.45 10.32
N ALA A 266 2.54 20.37 11.26
CA ALA A 266 1.80 20.05 12.50
C ALA A 266 0.35 19.61 12.25
N GLU A 267 -0.17 19.82 11.04
CA GLU A 267 -1.52 19.37 10.64
C GLU A 267 -1.59 17.89 10.25
N TYR A 268 -0.42 17.24 10.03
CA TYR A 268 -0.38 15.84 9.61
C TYR A 268 -0.04 14.92 10.80
N PRO A 269 -0.72 13.78 10.91
CA PRO A 269 -0.41 12.79 11.94
C PRO A 269 1.01 12.22 11.78
N ALA A 270 1.61 11.79 12.89
CA ALA A 270 2.98 11.26 12.92
C ALA A 270 3.20 10.02 12.02
N TYR A 271 2.13 9.26 11.71
CA TYR A 271 2.20 8.11 10.80
C TYR A 271 2.26 8.49 9.31
N ILE A 272 2.15 9.79 8.97
CA ILE A 272 2.44 10.30 7.63
C ILE A 272 3.81 10.96 7.68
N ALA A 273 4.82 10.19 7.32
CA ALA A 273 6.21 10.63 7.47
C ALA A 273 6.58 11.75 6.50
N ASN A 274 5.99 11.78 5.31
CA ASN A 274 6.22 12.83 4.32
C ASN A 274 4.91 13.37 3.74
N SER A 275 4.32 14.33 4.44
CA SER A 275 3.09 15.01 4.02
C SER A 275 3.21 15.78 2.68
N ARG A 276 4.41 15.96 2.15
CA ARG A 276 4.68 16.73 0.92
C ARG A 276 5.01 15.88 -0.29
N GLY A 277 5.36 14.61 -0.10
CA GLY A 277 5.73 13.70 -1.19
C GLY A 277 4.54 13.29 -2.03
N LEU A 278 4.62 13.47 -3.35
CA LEU A 278 3.68 12.89 -4.31
C LEU A 278 4.10 11.48 -4.71
N ASP A 279 5.39 11.21 -4.66
CA ASP A 279 5.97 9.91 -4.94
C ASP A 279 7.42 9.86 -4.42
N LEU A 280 8.08 8.73 -4.70
CA LEU A 280 9.45 8.47 -4.28
C LEU A 280 10.47 9.52 -4.71
N ALA A 281 10.24 10.23 -5.83
CA ALA A 281 11.18 11.24 -6.30
C ALA A 281 11.08 12.57 -5.53
N ASP A 282 9.99 12.78 -4.81
CA ASP A 282 9.78 13.96 -3.96
C ASP A 282 10.13 13.66 -2.48
N SER A 283 10.63 12.46 -2.17
CA SER A 283 10.87 11.98 -0.80
C SER A 283 12.27 11.38 -0.62
N ASP A 284 12.68 11.17 0.62
CA ASP A 284 13.98 10.59 0.98
C ASP A 284 13.97 9.05 0.91
N GLY A 285 12.84 8.42 0.64
CA GLY A 285 12.67 6.98 0.55
C GLY A 285 11.25 6.53 0.82
N TYR A 286 11.05 5.24 0.96
CA TYR A 286 9.81 4.67 1.46
C TYR A 286 9.74 4.75 2.98
N GLY A 287 8.51 4.82 3.51
CA GLY A 287 8.23 4.83 4.93
C GLY A 287 8.44 3.47 5.61
N THR A 288 8.27 3.48 6.91
CA THR A 288 8.31 2.32 7.80
C THR A 288 7.20 2.46 8.83
N PRO A 289 6.80 1.39 9.54
CA PRO A 289 6.04 1.55 10.76
C PRO A 289 6.78 2.48 11.73
N SER A 290 6.03 3.27 12.50
CA SER A 290 6.62 4.13 13.52
C SER A 290 7.35 3.30 14.60
N PRO A 291 8.34 3.85 15.30
CA PRO A 291 8.97 3.17 16.44
C PRO A 291 7.95 2.73 17.49
N GLU A 292 6.91 3.53 17.71
CA GLU A 292 5.82 3.26 18.63
C GLU A 292 4.94 2.10 18.14
N ALA A 293 4.66 2.02 16.82
CA ALA A 293 3.96 0.89 16.22
C ALA A 293 4.76 -0.41 16.33
N ILE A 294 6.08 -0.34 16.15
CA ILE A 294 6.98 -1.50 16.34
C ILE A 294 6.96 -1.96 17.82
N ALA A 295 7.02 -1.04 18.76
CA ALA A 295 6.92 -1.36 20.17
C ALA A 295 5.54 -1.95 20.53
N TRP A 296 4.48 -1.45 19.91
CA TRP A 296 3.12 -1.95 20.07
C TRP A 296 2.99 -3.42 19.63
N LEU A 297 3.69 -3.86 18.58
CA LEU A 297 3.69 -5.27 18.15
C LEU A 297 4.13 -6.24 19.27
N GLY A 298 5.06 -5.83 20.11
CA GLY A 298 5.43 -6.58 21.31
C GLY A 298 4.37 -6.52 22.41
N GLY A 299 3.88 -5.31 22.67
CA GLY A 299 2.86 -5.06 23.70
C GLY A 299 1.55 -5.78 23.45
N VAL A 300 1.06 -5.81 22.22
CA VAL A 300 -0.20 -6.46 21.85
C VAL A 300 -0.13 -7.98 22.01
N GLN A 301 1.02 -8.62 21.75
CA GLN A 301 1.21 -10.05 21.99
C GLN A 301 1.11 -10.37 23.50
N HIS A 302 1.67 -9.52 24.34
CA HIS A 302 1.54 -9.66 25.79
C HIS A 302 0.08 -9.52 26.24
N GLU A 303 -0.65 -8.57 25.69
CA GLU A 303 -2.09 -8.37 25.99
C GLU A 303 -2.93 -9.59 25.55
N LEU A 304 -2.67 -10.14 24.35
CA LEU A 304 -3.39 -11.33 23.87
C LEU A 304 -3.15 -12.55 24.75
N GLY A 305 -1.89 -12.78 25.19
CA GLY A 305 -1.56 -13.83 26.14
C GLY A 305 -2.20 -13.64 27.52
N ALA A 306 -2.29 -12.38 28.00
CA ALA A 306 -2.96 -12.04 29.24
C ALA A 306 -4.46 -12.33 29.15
N ARG A 307 -5.12 -12.05 28.02
CA ARG A 307 -6.52 -12.39 27.78
C ARG A 307 -6.78 -13.89 27.78
N ASN A 308 -5.85 -14.69 27.26
CA ASN A 308 -5.91 -16.16 27.36
C ASN A 308 -5.64 -16.67 28.78
N GLY A 309 -5.11 -15.84 29.69
CA GLY A 309 -4.82 -16.19 31.08
C GLY A 309 -3.57 -17.05 31.25
N ASP A 310 -2.83 -17.35 30.17
CA ASP A 310 -1.62 -18.18 30.22
C ASP A 310 -0.33 -17.37 29.98
N GLY A 311 -0.47 -16.10 29.54
CA GLY A 311 0.64 -15.18 29.28
C GLY A 311 1.53 -15.63 28.11
N GLN A 312 1.09 -16.61 27.31
CA GLN A 312 1.86 -17.09 26.15
C GLN A 312 1.54 -16.27 24.93
N PRO A 313 2.55 -16.00 24.05
CA PRO A 313 2.29 -15.36 22.78
C PRO A 313 1.25 -16.15 21.95
N VAL A 314 0.33 -15.42 21.29
CA VAL A 314 -0.69 -16.02 20.44
C VAL A 314 -0.13 -16.14 19.01
N PRO A 315 -0.34 -17.28 18.31
CA PRO A 315 0.04 -17.38 16.90
C PRO A 315 -0.54 -16.22 16.10
N ALA A 316 0.32 -15.51 15.33
CA ALA A 316 -0.12 -14.30 14.62
C ALA A 316 0.51 -14.20 13.22
N ILE A 317 -0.33 -13.76 12.28
CA ILE A 317 0.08 -13.29 10.96
C ILE A 317 -0.08 -11.77 10.88
N ALA A 318 0.89 -11.09 10.31
CA ALA A 318 0.84 -9.65 10.10
C ALA A 318 0.66 -9.30 8.63
N PHE A 319 -0.06 -8.21 8.39
CA PHE A 319 -0.30 -7.63 7.08
C PHE A 319 0.03 -6.14 7.08
N GLN A 320 0.82 -5.70 6.11
CA GLN A 320 1.18 -4.30 5.91
C GLN A 320 1.35 -3.99 4.42
N HIS A 321 1.66 -2.75 4.09
CA HIS A 321 1.86 -2.34 2.70
C HIS A 321 3.32 -2.42 2.29
N ILE A 322 4.20 -1.56 2.82
CA ILE A 322 5.60 -1.46 2.43
C ILE A 322 6.40 -2.57 3.13
N PRO A 323 7.16 -3.39 2.40
CA PRO A 323 7.95 -4.47 2.99
C PRO A 323 9.16 -3.94 3.78
N PRO A 324 9.59 -4.61 4.85
CA PRO A 324 10.87 -4.37 5.49
C PRO A 324 12.04 -4.93 4.65
N GLN A 325 13.26 -4.49 4.95
CA GLN A 325 14.47 -4.84 4.19
C GLN A 325 14.77 -6.35 4.16
N GLU A 326 14.33 -7.09 5.16
CA GLU A 326 14.52 -8.55 5.27
C GLU A 326 13.89 -9.35 4.12
N PHE A 327 13.00 -8.73 3.35
CA PHE A 327 12.50 -9.36 2.12
C PHE A 327 13.60 -9.63 1.09
N TYR A 328 14.70 -8.85 1.08
CA TYR A 328 15.88 -9.15 0.26
C TYR A 328 16.58 -10.45 0.66
N ASP A 329 16.44 -10.94 1.89
CA ASP A 329 17.00 -12.21 2.32
C ASP A 329 16.30 -13.43 1.70
N CYS A 330 15.11 -13.21 1.09
CA CYS A 330 14.45 -14.19 0.24
C CYS A 330 15.08 -14.30 -1.17
N LEU A 331 16.08 -13.48 -1.49
CA LEU A 331 16.67 -13.39 -2.80
C LEU A 331 18.13 -13.87 -2.80
N THR A 332 18.61 -14.17 -4.00
CA THR A 332 20.04 -14.47 -4.26
C THR A 332 20.58 -13.44 -5.24
N GLU A 333 21.66 -12.78 -4.89
CA GLU A 333 22.37 -11.89 -5.80
C GLU A 333 23.01 -12.68 -6.95
N VAL A 334 22.84 -12.16 -8.18
CA VAL A 334 23.31 -12.79 -9.40
C VAL A 334 23.94 -11.77 -10.34
N PRO A 335 24.77 -12.20 -11.32
CA PRO A 335 25.28 -11.29 -12.33
C PRO A 335 24.17 -10.57 -13.12
N ALA A 336 24.43 -9.30 -13.49
CA ALA A 336 23.46 -8.44 -14.16
C ALA A 336 22.91 -8.96 -15.50
N TRP A 337 23.61 -9.90 -16.15
CA TRP A 337 23.17 -10.55 -17.39
C TRP A 337 22.28 -11.78 -17.19
N THR A 338 22.00 -12.14 -15.94
CA THR A 338 21.14 -13.29 -15.65
C THR A 338 19.72 -13.03 -16.16
N PRO A 339 19.16 -13.93 -16.98
CA PRO A 339 17.80 -13.77 -17.49
C PRO A 339 16.76 -13.67 -16.37
N ASN A 340 15.82 -12.74 -16.49
CA ASN A 340 14.80 -12.42 -15.50
C ASN A 340 15.33 -11.95 -14.14
N ALA A 341 16.63 -11.67 -14.00
CA ALA A 341 17.13 -11.01 -12.80
C ALA A 341 16.54 -9.61 -12.70
N VAL A 342 16.19 -9.23 -11.48
CA VAL A 342 15.65 -7.92 -11.13
C VAL A 342 16.74 -7.11 -10.44
N GLU A 343 17.02 -5.92 -10.94
CA GLU A 343 17.91 -4.98 -10.26
C GLU A 343 17.17 -4.34 -9.10
N GLY A 344 17.81 -4.33 -7.94
CA GLY A 344 17.23 -3.75 -6.73
C GLY A 344 17.04 -2.24 -6.84
N ALA A 345 16.19 -1.70 -5.99
CA ALA A 345 15.94 -0.27 -5.90
C ALA A 345 16.82 0.40 -4.84
N ARG A 346 17.02 1.71 -4.93
CA ARG A 346 17.64 2.59 -3.92
C ARG A 346 18.97 2.06 -3.39
N THR A 347 19.06 1.69 -2.12
CA THR A 347 20.27 1.13 -1.49
C THR A 347 20.77 -0.16 -2.13
N HIS A 348 19.90 -0.88 -2.84
CA HIS A 348 20.21 -2.10 -3.59
C HIS A 348 20.45 -1.86 -5.09
N ALA A 349 20.46 -0.59 -5.54
CA ALA A 349 20.70 -0.26 -6.95
C ALA A 349 22.09 -0.74 -7.40
N GLY A 350 22.15 -1.29 -8.61
CA GLY A 350 23.38 -1.88 -9.17
C GLY A 350 23.56 -3.36 -8.85
N HIS A 351 22.82 -3.93 -7.92
CA HIS A 351 22.80 -5.35 -7.58
C HIS A 351 21.58 -6.03 -8.21
N CYS A 352 21.75 -7.21 -8.78
CA CYS A 352 20.68 -7.94 -9.45
C CYS A 352 20.38 -9.23 -8.71
N TYR A 353 19.09 -9.57 -8.66
CA TYR A 353 18.59 -10.63 -7.80
C TYR A 353 17.66 -11.57 -8.56
N VAL A 354 17.61 -12.81 -8.09
CA VAL A 354 16.57 -13.82 -8.39
C VAL A 354 16.04 -14.39 -7.08
N LEU A 355 14.92 -15.09 -7.12
CA LEU A 355 14.44 -15.81 -5.92
C LEU A 355 15.47 -16.84 -5.44
N ASN A 356 15.61 -16.95 -4.14
CA ASN A 356 16.38 -18.03 -3.51
C ASN A 356 15.47 -19.26 -3.35
N ASP A 357 15.63 -20.23 -4.25
CA ASP A 357 14.83 -21.46 -4.26
C ASP A 357 14.99 -22.31 -2.98
N ALA A 358 16.02 -22.06 -2.17
CA ALA A 358 16.22 -22.79 -0.91
C ALA A 358 15.28 -22.30 0.20
N VAL A 359 14.79 -21.07 0.12
CA VAL A 359 13.91 -20.47 1.14
C VAL A 359 12.52 -20.11 0.58
N CYS A 360 12.41 -19.88 -0.73
CA CYS A 360 11.15 -19.50 -1.35
C CYS A 360 10.28 -20.72 -1.70
N ARG A 361 8.98 -20.60 -1.44
CA ARG A 361 7.99 -21.64 -1.78
C ARG A 361 7.87 -21.80 -3.29
N PRO A 362 7.64 -23.03 -3.81
CA PRO A 362 7.38 -23.27 -5.23
C PRO A 362 6.21 -22.40 -5.75
N GLY A 363 6.32 -21.91 -6.98
CA GLY A 363 5.32 -21.03 -7.58
C GLY A 363 5.47 -19.56 -7.22
N SER A 364 6.46 -19.21 -6.41
CA SER A 364 6.85 -17.83 -6.12
C SER A 364 7.31 -17.10 -7.37
N ARG A 365 7.10 -15.76 -7.40
CA ARG A 365 7.49 -14.91 -8.52
C ARG A 365 8.08 -13.59 -8.03
N LEU A 366 9.25 -13.26 -8.55
CA LEU A 366 9.86 -11.93 -8.46
C LEU A 366 9.63 -11.22 -9.80
N GLY A 367 8.91 -10.14 -9.81
CA GLY A 367 8.54 -9.41 -11.03
C GLY A 367 9.10 -8.00 -11.11
N GLU A 368 9.50 -7.45 -9.97
CA GLU A 368 10.11 -6.12 -9.83
C GLU A 368 10.96 -6.03 -8.57
N ALA A 369 11.71 -4.92 -8.44
CA ALA A 369 12.51 -4.64 -7.25
C ALA A 369 11.66 -4.57 -5.99
N ILE A 370 12.25 -4.94 -4.86
CA ILE A 370 11.60 -4.76 -3.56
C ILE A 370 11.69 -3.29 -3.15
N GLY A 371 10.53 -2.66 -3.00
CA GLY A 371 10.38 -1.27 -2.60
C GLY A 371 10.35 -1.12 -1.09
N CYS A 372 11.48 -1.31 -0.41
CA CYS A 372 11.59 -1.13 1.04
C CYS A 372 12.21 0.22 1.41
N ALA A 373 12.11 0.60 2.68
CA ALA A 373 12.82 1.76 3.23
C ALA A 373 14.34 1.60 3.13
N ASP A 374 15.06 2.73 3.10
CA ASP A 374 16.53 2.72 3.03
C ASP A 374 17.18 2.27 4.34
N GLU A 375 16.47 2.38 5.47
CA GLU A 375 16.93 1.98 6.79
C GLU A 375 16.12 0.79 7.31
N ASN A 376 16.80 -0.15 7.96
CA ASN A 376 16.15 -1.24 8.68
C ASN A 376 15.80 -0.76 10.10
N VAL A 377 14.51 -0.64 10.38
CA VAL A 377 13.99 -0.18 11.68
C VAL A 377 13.84 -1.31 12.71
N GLY A 378 14.25 -2.54 12.37
CA GLY A 378 14.24 -3.68 13.27
C GLY A 378 12.86 -4.30 13.51
N GLN A 379 11.90 -4.07 12.63
CA GLN A 379 10.53 -4.58 12.77
C GLN A 379 10.47 -6.11 12.86
N VAL A 380 11.13 -6.81 11.93
CA VAL A 380 11.15 -8.29 11.89
C VAL A 380 11.79 -8.87 13.15
N GLU A 381 12.85 -8.25 13.63
CA GLU A 381 13.51 -8.67 14.89
C GLU A 381 12.60 -8.42 16.11
N ALA A 382 11.90 -7.29 16.16
CA ALA A 382 10.93 -7.01 17.22
C ALA A 382 9.78 -8.03 17.24
N MET A 383 9.24 -8.39 16.07
CA MET A 383 8.22 -9.45 15.94
C MET A 383 8.75 -10.81 16.40
N ARG A 384 9.98 -11.15 16.02
CA ARG A 384 10.64 -12.39 16.44
C ARG A 384 10.83 -12.44 17.97
N GLN A 385 11.23 -11.33 18.58
CA GLN A 385 11.44 -11.23 20.03
C GLN A 385 10.12 -11.29 20.81
N ALA A 386 9.06 -10.68 20.29
CA ALA A 386 7.74 -10.75 20.88
C ALA A 386 7.17 -12.18 20.91
N GLY A 387 7.56 -13.00 19.93
CA GLY A 387 7.05 -14.36 19.76
C GLY A 387 5.66 -14.39 19.15
N GLY A 388 5.20 -15.58 18.77
CA GLY A 388 3.88 -15.79 18.16
C GLY A 388 3.78 -15.43 16.69
N TYR A 389 4.54 -14.48 16.20
CA TYR A 389 4.51 -14.10 14.77
C TYR A 389 5.17 -15.19 13.90
N PHE A 390 4.40 -15.75 12.99
CA PHE A 390 4.88 -16.76 12.05
C PHE A 390 4.96 -16.27 10.60
N ALA A 391 4.32 -15.14 10.27
CA ALA A 391 4.33 -14.60 8.92
C ALA A 391 4.06 -13.09 8.88
N LEU A 392 4.63 -12.43 7.85
CA LEU A 392 4.36 -11.05 7.46
C LEU A 392 4.13 -10.99 5.95
N PHE A 393 2.97 -10.46 5.54
CA PHE A 393 2.62 -10.31 4.13
C PHE A 393 2.39 -8.85 3.76
N CYS A 394 2.91 -8.46 2.59
CA CYS A 394 2.90 -7.10 2.09
C CYS A 394 2.15 -6.98 0.75
N GLY A 395 1.80 -5.74 0.40
CA GLY A 395 1.44 -5.27 -0.93
C GLY A 395 2.61 -4.52 -1.58
N HIS A 396 2.36 -3.34 -2.15
CA HIS A 396 3.32 -2.36 -2.64
C HIS A 396 4.02 -2.74 -3.95
N ASP A 397 4.62 -3.91 -4.03
CA ASP A 397 5.33 -4.37 -5.22
C ASP A 397 4.37 -5.17 -6.10
N HIS A 398 3.74 -4.50 -7.05
CA HIS A 398 2.58 -4.99 -7.83
C HIS A 398 2.84 -6.28 -8.61
N LYS A 399 4.11 -6.54 -8.96
CA LYS A 399 4.49 -7.72 -9.78
C LYS A 399 5.07 -8.86 -8.94
N ASN A 400 5.28 -8.66 -7.64
CA ASN A 400 5.84 -9.67 -6.75
C ASN A 400 4.73 -10.58 -6.17
N ALA A 401 5.00 -11.87 -6.12
CA ALA A 401 4.08 -12.88 -5.58
C ALA A 401 4.87 -14.06 -5.01
N PHE A 402 5.89 -13.81 -4.21
CA PHE A 402 6.68 -14.86 -3.56
C PHE A 402 6.32 -15.03 -2.09
N VAL A 403 6.73 -16.14 -1.52
CA VAL A 403 6.75 -16.42 -0.09
C VAL A 403 8.07 -17.09 0.22
N GLY A 404 8.87 -16.47 1.07
CA GLY A 404 10.15 -17.00 1.53
C GLY A 404 10.17 -17.17 3.05
N HIS A 405 10.78 -18.23 3.54
CA HIS A 405 10.96 -18.47 4.97
C HIS A 405 12.35 -18.03 5.41
N VAL A 406 12.41 -16.90 6.10
CA VAL A 406 13.65 -16.32 6.63
C VAL A 406 13.41 -15.77 8.03
N HIS A 407 14.44 -15.62 8.84
CA HIS A 407 14.34 -15.10 10.22
C HIS A 407 13.32 -15.81 11.11
N GLY A 408 12.97 -17.08 10.79
CA GLY A 408 12.01 -17.88 11.56
C GLY A 408 10.54 -17.52 11.28
N MET A 409 10.24 -16.78 10.21
CA MET A 409 8.89 -16.47 9.76
C MET A 409 8.81 -16.44 8.22
N ASP A 410 7.60 -16.56 7.70
CA ASP A 410 7.36 -16.37 6.28
C ASP A 410 7.23 -14.88 5.94
N LEU A 411 7.95 -14.42 4.93
CA LEU A 411 7.82 -13.11 4.32
C LEU A 411 7.24 -13.26 2.92
N GLY A 412 6.15 -12.57 2.61
CA GLY A 412 5.46 -12.79 1.35
C GLY A 412 4.67 -11.60 0.80
N TYR A 413 4.25 -11.72 -0.46
CA TYR A 413 3.51 -10.70 -1.19
C TYR A 413 2.17 -11.18 -1.71
N ALA A 414 1.20 -10.27 -1.74
CA ALA A 414 0.13 -10.30 -2.72
C ALA A 414 0.42 -9.25 -3.81
N PRO A 415 0.38 -9.61 -5.11
CA PRO A 415 0.48 -8.67 -6.20
C PRO A 415 -0.77 -7.81 -6.30
N THR A 416 -0.72 -6.75 -7.12
CA THR A 416 -1.91 -5.93 -7.38
C THR A 416 -3.11 -6.76 -7.85
N CYS A 417 -4.26 -6.49 -7.29
CA CYS A 417 -5.55 -6.98 -7.79
C CYS A 417 -6.31 -5.93 -8.63
N GLY A 418 -5.82 -4.69 -8.68
CA GLY A 418 -6.42 -3.61 -9.46
C GLY A 418 -6.11 -3.65 -10.96
N PHE A 419 -6.90 -2.93 -11.76
CA PHE A 419 -6.73 -2.81 -13.22
C PHE A 419 -6.61 -1.34 -13.68
N GLU A 420 -6.36 -0.41 -12.76
CA GLU A 420 -6.13 1.02 -13.05
C GLU A 420 -4.70 1.48 -12.69
N CYS A 421 -3.83 0.58 -12.24
CA CYS A 421 -2.44 0.83 -11.91
C CYS A 421 -1.51 -0.04 -12.75
N TYR A 422 -0.21 0.27 -12.75
CA TYR A 422 0.80 -0.60 -13.35
C TYR A 422 0.78 -1.98 -12.65
N GLY A 423 1.31 -2.99 -13.31
CA GLY A 423 1.34 -4.31 -12.71
C GLY A 423 1.58 -5.41 -13.73
N PRO A 424 1.49 -6.67 -13.35
CA PRO A 424 1.74 -7.78 -14.25
C PRO A 424 0.62 -7.92 -15.28
N LYS A 425 0.84 -8.81 -16.26
CA LYS A 425 -0.18 -9.22 -17.24
C LYS A 425 -1.46 -9.61 -16.53
N SER A 426 -2.60 -9.33 -17.17
CA SER A 426 -3.94 -9.59 -16.61
C SER A 426 -4.05 -10.92 -15.88
N ARG A 427 -3.59 -12.00 -16.51
CA ARG A 427 -3.66 -13.36 -15.95
C ARG A 427 -2.89 -13.58 -14.65
N LEU A 428 -2.02 -12.64 -14.25
CA LEU A 428 -1.16 -12.74 -13.06
C LEU A 428 -1.58 -11.75 -11.96
N ARG A 429 -2.52 -10.83 -12.27
CA ARG A 429 -3.15 -9.98 -11.25
C ARG A 429 -4.07 -10.85 -10.40
N GLY A 430 -4.14 -10.60 -9.11
CA GLY A 430 -4.91 -11.48 -8.24
C GLY A 430 -4.84 -11.11 -6.77
N VAL A 431 -5.41 -11.98 -5.97
CA VAL A 431 -5.48 -11.89 -4.51
C VAL A 431 -4.84 -13.13 -3.90
N ARG A 432 -4.43 -13.07 -2.63
CA ARG A 432 -3.83 -14.20 -1.94
C ARG A 432 -4.80 -14.79 -0.93
N LEU A 433 -5.03 -16.09 -1.03
CA LEU A 433 -5.82 -16.85 -0.07
C LEU A 433 -4.89 -17.52 0.96
N PHE A 434 -5.30 -17.45 2.21
CA PHE A 434 -4.73 -18.19 3.33
C PHE A 434 -5.80 -19.09 3.92
N GLU A 435 -5.44 -20.32 4.24
CA GLU A 435 -6.27 -21.25 4.99
C GLU A 435 -5.50 -21.71 6.23
N PHE A 436 -6.06 -21.38 7.40
CA PHE A 436 -5.48 -21.68 8.69
C PHE A 436 -6.24 -22.84 9.34
N HIS A 437 -5.52 -23.63 10.15
CA HIS A 437 -6.09 -24.69 10.96
C HIS A 437 -5.89 -24.36 12.43
N GLU A 438 -6.94 -24.44 13.24
CA GLU A 438 -6.90 -24.08 14.67
C GLU A 438 -5.84 -24.87 15.44
N SER A 439 -5.62 -26.14 15.07
CA SER A 439 -4.63 -27.02 15.72
C SER A 439 -3.18 -26.55 15.55
N ASP A 440 -2.87 -25.87 14.45
CA ASP A 440 -1.55 -25.28 14.17
C ASP A 440 -1.70 -24.15 13.13
N PRO A 441 -2.04 -22.93 13.55
CA PRO A 441 -2.20 -21.82 12.61
C PRO A 441 -0.93 -21.45 11.84
N ALA A 442 0.25 -21.76 12.37
CA ALA A 442 1.52 -21.49 11.70
C ALA A 442 1.82 -22.42 10.53
N ALA A 443 1.17 -23.61 10.48
CA ALA A 443 1.26 -24.55 9.37
C ALA A 443 0.19 -24.28 8.28
N TYR A 444 -0.10 -23.02 8.03
CA TYR A 444 -1.12 -22.57 7.09
C TYR A 444 -0.79 -22.90 5.63
N GLU A 445 -1.83 -23.00 4.82
CA GLU A 445 -1.74 -23.06 3.37
C GLU A 445 -1.96 -21.68 2.74
N THR A 446 -1.22 -21.36 1.67
CA THR A 446 -1.46 -20.13 0.92
C THR A 446 -1.27 -20.32 -0.56
N ARG A 447 -2.13 -19.67 -1.35
CA ARG A 447 -2.06 -19.68 -2.81
C ARG A 447 -2.60 -18.38 -3.40
N MET A 448 -2.14 -18.07 -4.60
CA MET A 448 -2.73 -16.99 -5.39
C MET A 448 -4.03 -17.45 -6.04
N LEU A 449 -5.01 -16.57 -6.05
CA LEU A 449 -6.23 -16.64 -6.86
C LEU A 449 -6.12 -15.56 -7.93
N THR A 450 -5.67 -15.95 -9.13
CA THR A 450 -5.37 -14.98 -10.18
C THR A 450 -6.56 -14.78 -11.13
N TRP A 451 -6.55 -13.66 -11.84
CA TRP A 451 -7.47 -13.44 -12.97
C TRP A 451 -7.43 -14.61 -13.96
N GLY A 452 -6.22 -15.15 -14.22
CA GLY A 452 -6.05 -16.30 -15.12
C GLY A 452 -6.76 -17.56 -14.66
N ASP A 453 -6.78 -17.80 -13.37
CA ASP A 453 -7.43 -18.97 -12.77
C ASP A 453 -8.95 -18.81 -12.69
N LEU A 454 -9.41 -17.63 -12.34
CA LEU A 454 -10.81 -17.35 -11.98
C LEU A 454 -11.68 -16.92 -13.16
N ILE A 455 -11.12 -16.17 -14.12
CA ILE A 455 -11.91 -15.46 -15.12
C ILE A 455 -11.45 -15.80 -16.54
N GLY A 456 -10.13 -15.71 -16.82
CA GLY A 456 -9.60 -16.03 -18.12
C GLY A 456 -8.28 -15.32 -18.45
N ARG A 457 -7.86 -15.45 -19.70
CA ARG A 457 -6.53 -15.02 -20.11
C ARG A 457 -6.36 -13.50 -20.21
N TYR A 458 -7.40 -12.78 -20.63
CA TYR A 458 -7.35 -11.38 -21.01
C TYR A 458 -8.37 -10.54 -20.24
N SER A 459 -7.98 -9.33 -19.89
CA SER A 459 -8.88 -8.29 -19.40
C SER A 459 -9.72 -7.69 -20.54
N ARG A 460 -10.67 -6.83 -20.22
CA ARG A 460 -11.45 -6.08 -21.20
C ARG A 460 -10.60 -5.03 -21.94
N ASN A 461 -9.53 -4.55 -21.31
CA ASN A 461 -8.60 -3.58 -21.89
C ASN A 461 -7.16 -4.11 -21.84
N GLU A 462 -6.90 -5.23 -22.54
CA GLU A 462 -5.60 -5.89 -22.56
C GLU A 462 -4.48 -5.00 -23.14
N LEU A 463 -4.83 -4.06 -24.04
CA LEU A 463 -3.85 -3.11 -24.57
C LEU A 463 -3.32 -2.19 -23.45
N ARG A 464 -4.19 -1.70 -22.58
CA ARG A 464 -3.78 -0.91 -21.41
C ARG A 464 -2.91 -1.74 -20.46
N VAL A 465 -3.36 -2.94 -20.10
CA VAL A 465 -2.60 -3.84 -19.23
C VAL A 465 -1.21 -4.20 -19.84
N PHE A 466 -1.14 -4.31 -21.16
CA PHE A 466 0.15 -4.48 -21.83
C PHE A 466 1.09 -3.29 -21.58
N PHE A 467 0.60 -2.06 -21.72
CA PHE A 467 1.43 -0.87 -21.43
C PHE A 467 1.77 -0.77 -19.94
N GLU A 468 0.87 -1.13 -19.04
CA GLU A 468 1.11 -1.16 -17.60
C GLU A 468 2.13 -2.23 -17.18
N ASP A 469 2.12 -3.43 -17.82
CA ASP A 469 3.13 -4.47 -17.57
C ASP A 469 4.53 -4.02 -18.02
N HIS A 470 4.63 -3.18 -19.06
CA HIS A 470 5.88 -2.66 -19.61
C HIS A 470 6.14 -1.19 -19.22
N CYS A 471 5.47 -0.67 -18.21
CA CYS A 471 5.68 0.69 -17.73
C CYS A 471 7.11 0.85 -17.23
N ILE A 472 7.81 1.84 -17.75
CA ILE A 472 9.19 2.18 -17.39
C ILE A 472 9.15 3.59 -16.80
N THR A 473 9.43 3.69 -15.52
CA THR A 473 9.42 4.97 -14.78
C THR A 473 10.82 5.55 -14.62
N ASP A 474 11.85 4.69 -14.67
CA ASP A 474 13.25 5.07 -14.44
C ASP A 474 14.25 4.19 -15.21
N ALA A 475 15.53 4.46 -14.99
CA ALA A 475 16.62 3.70 -15.64
C ALA A 475 16.73 2.26 -15.11
N ILE A 476 16.35 1.99 -13.86
CA ILE A 476 16.33 0.63 -13.28
C ILE A 476 15.24 -0.18 -13.94
N GLY A 477 14.04 0.37 -14.06
CA GLY A 477 12.91 -0.25 -14.75
C GLY A 477 13.27 -0.59 -16.22
N LEU A 478 13.96 0.32 -16.95
CA LEU A 478 14.42 0.03 -18.30
C LEU A 478 15.40 -1.16 -18.34
N ARG A 479 16.37 -1.21 -17.42
CA ARG A 479 17.31 -2.34 -17.35
C ARG A 479 16.62 -3.65 -17.01
N ASN A 480 15.65 -3.62 -16.11
CA ASN A 480 14.84 -4.79 -15.75
C ASN A 480 14.03 -5.29 -16.95
N GLU A 481 13.38 -4.40 -17.70
CA GLU A 481 12.69 -4.78 -18.94
C GLU A 481 13.61 -5.42 -19.97
N LEU A 482 14.82 -4.89 -20.17
CA LEU A 482 15.80 -5.45 -21.10
C LEU A 482 16.37 -6.82 -20.66
N ARG A 483 16.20 -7.23 -19.37
CA ARG A 483 16.57 -8.57 -18.90
C ARG A 483 15.47 -9.61 -19.12
N ARG A 484 14.26 -9.18 -19.51
CA ARG A 484 13.14 -10.10 -19.83
C ARG A 484 13.38 -10.77 -21.19
N PRO A 485 13.52 -12.10 -21.27
CA PRO A 485 13.80 -12.80 -22.55
C PRO A 485 12.76 -12.51 -23.64
N SER A 486 11.49 -12.34 -23.26
CA SER A 486 10.41 -11.98 -24.20
C SER A 486 10.60 -10.61 -24.85
N VAL A 487 11.10 -9.63 -24.08
CA VAL A 487 11.40 -8.28 -24.61
C VAL A 487 12.59 -8.33 -25.55
N LEU A 488 13.67 -9.02 -25.15
CA LEU A 488 14.84 -9.20 -26.02
C LEU A 488 14.49 -9.91 -27.32
N ALA A 489 13.69 -10.98 -27.27
CA ALA A 489 13.24 -11.70 -28.47
C ALA A 489 12.40 -10.79 -29.40
N THR A 490 11.53 -9.96 -28.82
CA THR A 490 10.72 -9.00 -29.60
C THR A 490 11.60 -7.95 -30.27
N LEU A 491 12.55 -7.36 -29.53
CA LEU A 491 13.49 -6.38 -30.09
C LEU A 491 14.38 -6.98 -31.20
N ALA A 492 14.87 -8.20 -30.99
CA ALA A 492 15.65 -8.92 -32.01
C ALA A 492 14.83 -9.20 -33.28
N GLY A 493 13.55 -9.61 -33.10
CA GLY A 493 12.63 -9.83 -34.22
C GLY A 493 12.32 -8.56 -34.99
N LEU A 494 12.10 -7.45 -34.33
CA LEU A 494 11.89 -6.14 -34.96
C LEU A 494 13.16 -5.66 -35.71
N GLY A 495 14.33 -5.83 -35.10
CA GLY A 495 15.59 -5.51 -35.71
C GLY A 495 15.83 -6.33 -36.99
N ALA A 496 15.58 -7.64 -36.96
CA ALA A 496 15.67 -8.51 -38.13
C ALA A 496 14.68 -8.09 -39.24
N ALA A 497 13.42 -7.78 -38.87
CA ALA A 497 12.43 -7.33 -39.85
C ALA A 497 12.82 -5.98 -40.50
N ALA A 498 13.36 -5.05 -39.71
CA ALA A 498 13.88 -3.79 -40.25
C ALA A 498 15.04 -4.00 -41.24
N LEU A 499 15.98 -4.87 -40.89
CA LEU A 499 17.10 -5.22 -41.82
C LEU A 499 16.61 -5.84 -43.13
N VAL A 500 15.63 -6.76 -43.06
CA VAL A 500 15.00 -7.35 -44.24
C VAL A 500 14.30 -6.26 -45.08
N GLY A 501 13.58 -5.35 -44.42
CA GLY A 501 12.92 -4.22 -45.08
C GLY A 501 13.90 -3.30 -45.81
N VAL A 502 15.02 -2.95 -45.16
CA VAL A 502 16.09 -2.14 -45.77
C VAL A 502 16.73 -2.87 -46.93
N ALA A 503 17.07 -4.17 -46.80
CA ALA A 503 17.63 -4.97 -47.87
C ALA A 503 16.68 -5.06 -49.06
N ALA A 504 15.36 -5.25 -48.82
CA ALA A 504 14.35 -5.26 -49.88
C ALA A 504 14.22 -3.91 -50.58
N MET A 505 14.33 -2.80 -49.84
CA MET A 505 14.30 -1.45 -50.40
C MET A 505 15.55 -1.18 -51.28
N ILE A 506 16.73 -1.55 -50.79
CA ILE A 506 17.98 -1.46 -51.54
C ILE A 506 17.89 -2.30 -52.83
N THR A 507 17.42 -3.53 -52.74
CA THR A 507 17.27 -4.41 -53.91
C THR A 507 16.32 -3.84 -54.97
N ARG A 508 15.25 -3.14 -54.52
CA ARG A 508 14.32 -2.43 -55.43
C ARG A 508 14.97 -1.21 -56.10
N LEU A 509 15.83 -0.49 -55.37
CA LEU A 509 16.55 0.67 -55.93
C LEU A 509 17.58 0.27 -57.02
N PHE A 510 18.21 -0.89 -56.86
CA PHE A 510 19.19 -1.41 -57.83
C PHE A 510 18.56 -2.21 -59.00
N LYS A 511 17.26 -2.50 -58.94
CA LYS A 511 16.50 -3.12 -60.03
C LYS A 511 15.76 -2.12 -60.94
N ARG A 512 15.84 -0.84 -60.62
CA ARG A 512 15.43 0.28 -61.48
C ARG A 512 16.66 0.91 -62.15
#